data_0a992bb7a59dae634a412e7ba4995d24
#
_entry.id   0a992bb7a59dae634a412e7ba4995d24
#
_cell.length_a   1.000
_cell.length_b   1.000
_cell.length_c   1.000
_cell.angle_alpha   90.00
_cell.angle_beta   90.00
_cell.angle_gamma   90.00
#
_symmetry.space_group_name_H-M   'P 1'
#
loop_
_entity.id
_entity.type
_entity.pdbx_description
1 polymer ?
#
loop_
_entity_poly.entity_id
_entity_poly.type
_entity_poly.pdbx_seq_one_letter_code
_entity_poly.pdbx_strand_id
1 'polypeptide(L)'
;VSQSAESRGTAPREGRLAEAVTAVVAALAAIRRGVSASWRALVATMTVFGWSVVIAVIVGFIGGYLLGWAEFVALAWAGTVLLALSALYLVGRNSFRIGLALPLRRVVVGEKAPGEVLVFNPTRRHLTGVGVEVPIGDGLAEFHIPGIPRGAQASEIFLVAAERRGVIPVGPVRTIRGDPLGLFRRELTWAERTELYVHPRTIAIPAISTGFVRDLEGAATRTITSSDVSFHALREYTPGDDRRFIHWRSSAKTGVYMVRQFEETRRSHIMVVLGLAESDYADDEEFELAVSAAGSLGVHAIRDARSVSVIASGDRAAASKRLDPASRALRTSSRIRLLDDLTVVQRSPGATNIVALTRVAGERAADASVAFLITGSATTIAQLRQAAAGLPSGVDVIAVICEPGALPAMRRVAELTVLSIGYLDDLQKSLARAAVL
;
A
#
# COMPACT_ATOMS: atom_id res chain seq x y z
N VAL A 1 82.28 17.49 32.78
CA VAL A 1 82.99 17.36 31.52
C VAL A 1 82.23 16.39 30.65
N SER A 2 81.45 16.84 29.72
CA SER A 2 81.31 16.23 28.39
C SER A 2 80.35 17.07 27.54
N GLN A 3 80.88 17.55 26.46
CA GLN A 3 80.23 18.38 25.45
C GLN A 3 79.27 17.55 24.65
N SER A 4 78.06 18.03 24.49
CA SER A 4 77.11 17.52 23.47
C SER A 4 77.16 18.43 22.26
N ALA A 5 77.67 17.93 21.14
CA ALA A 5 77.74 18.60 19.87
C ALA A 5 76.36 18.72 19.24
N GLU A 6 75.91 19.94 18.98
CA GLU A 6 74.74 20.23 18.10
C GLU A 6 75.09 19.88 16.66
N SER A 7 74.43 18.86 16.11
CA SER A 7 74.37 18.61 14.67
C SER A 7 73.24 19.41 14.04
N ARG A 8 73.51 20.55 13.43
CA ARG A 8 72.61 21.26 12.53
C ARG A 8 72.38 20.40 11.27
N GLY A 9 71.26 19.68 11.26
CA GLY A 9 70.77 19.00 10.08
C GLY A 9 70.26 20.03 9.07
N THR A 10 70.94 20.13 7.93
CA THR A 10 70.49 20.81 6.73
C THR A 10 69.25 20.08 6.19
N ALA A 11 68.07 20.70 6.30
CA ALA A 11 66.85 20.18 5.69
C ALA A 11 67.00 20.10 4.14
N PRO A 12 66.68 18.99 3.52
CA PRO A 12 66.89 18.82 2.07
C PRO A 12 65.88 19.70 1.32
N ARG A 13 66.42 20.54 0.42
CA ARG A 13 65.65 21.36 -0.54
C ARG A 13 64.86 20.54 -1.57
N GLU A 14 64.96 19.22 -1.56
CA GLU A 14 64.28 18.30 -2.49
C GLU A 14 62.78 18.13 -2.21
N GLY A 15 62.29 18.39 -0.97
CA GLY A 15 60.88 18.26 -0.61
C GLY A 15 59.96 19.27 -1.29
N ARG A 16 60.42 20.53 -1.50
CA ARG A 16 59.56 21.56 -2.12
C ARG A 16 59.27 21.37 -3.59
N LEU A 17 60.19 20.82 -4.36
CA LEU A 17 59.95 20.47 -5.77
C LEU A 17 59.03 19.28 -5.90
N ALA A 18 59.19 18.27 -5.05
CA ALA A 18 58.32 17.12 -5.03
C ALA A 18 56.88 17.49 -4.60
N GLU A 19 56.75 18.36 -3.61
CA GLU A 19 55.45 18.92 -3.20
C GLU A 19 54.78 19.76 -4.30
N ALA A 20 55.56 20.58 -5.01
CA ALA A 20 55.03 21.37 -6.12
C ALA A 20 54.59 20.48 -7.29
N VAL A 21 55.36 19.44 -7.62
CA VAL A 21 54.98 18.48 -8.69
C VAL A 21 53.73 17.68 -8.29
N THR A 22 53.66 17.21 -7.05
CA THR A 22 52.43 16.50 -6.58
C THR A 22 51.22 17.41 -6.54
N ALA A 23 51.36 18.68 -6.15
CA ALA A 23 50.28 19.66 -6.18
C ALA A 23 49.81 19.96 -7.61
N VAL A 24 50.71 20.10 -8.57
CA VAL A 24 50.36 20.29 -9.99
C VAL A 24 49.68 19.05 -10.59
N VAL A 25 50.21 17.85 -10.31
CA VAL A 25 49.57 16.60 -10.75
C VAL A 25 48.20 16.41 -10.11
N ALA A 26 48.03 16.73 -8.82
CA ALA A 26 46.73 16.69 -8.15
C ALA A 26 45.76 17.72 -8.72
N ALA A 27 46.22 18.94 -9.03
CA ALA A 27 45.41 19.97 -9.68
C ALA A 27 44.97 19.57 -11.09
N LEU A 28 45.91 19.03 -11.92
CA LEU A 28 45.57 18.52 -13.24
C LEU A 28 44.61 17.32 -13.19
N ALA A 29 44.78 16.43 -12.22
CA ALA A 29 43.88 15.31 -12.01
C ALA A 29 42.50 15.79 -11.51
N ALA A 30 42.41 16.84 -10.69
CA ALA A 30 41.17 17.46 -10.27
C ALA A 30 40.44 18.18 -11.42
N ILE A 31 41.18 18.91 -12.26
CA ILE A 31 40.67 19.53 -13.48
C ILE A 31 40.15 18.45 -14.46
N ARG A 32 40.92 17.40 -14.71
CA ARG A 32 40.49 16.31 -15.59
C ARG A 32 39.23 15.61 -15.05
N ARG A 33 39.15 15.35 -13.76
CA ARG A 33 37.93 14.78 -13.12
C ARG A 33 36.76 15.75 -13.23
N GLY A 34 36.95 17.03 -13.02
CA GLY A 34 35.91 18.05 -13.16
C GLY A 34 35.40 18.14 -14.60
N VAL A 35 36.31 18.19 -15.58
CA VAL A 35 35.95 18.22 -17.00
C VAL A 35 35.22 16.94 -17.44
N SER A 36 35.70 15.77 -17.01
CA SER A 36 35.04 14.50 -17.36
C SER A 36 33.69 14.33 -16.69
N ALA A 37 33.50 14.85 -15.49
CA ALA A 37 32.21 14.85 -14.80
C ALA A 37 31.21 15.81 -15.49
N SER A 38 31.68 17.01 -15.85
CA SER A 38 30.86 17.99 -16.57
C SER A 38 30.49 17.49 -17.98
N TRP A 39 31.42 16.86 -18.67
CA TRP A 39 31.16 16.24 -19.97
C TRP A 39 30.12 15.12 -19.88
N ARG A 40 30.28 14.20 -18.93
CA ARG A 40 29.28 13.13 -18.71
C ARG A 40 27.91 13.69 -18.35
N ALA A 41 27.84 14.74 -17.52
CA ALA A 41 26.60 15.42 -17.18
C ALA A 41 25.95 16.05 -18.41
N LEU A 42 26.74 16.72 -19.26
CA LEU A 42 26.27 17.33 -20.50
C LEU A 42 25.72 16.27 -21.47
N VAL A 43 26.47 15.18 -21.69
CA VAL A 43 26.04 14.07 -22.55
C VAL A 43 24.77 13.40 -22.00
N ALA A 44 24.63 13.25 -20.69
CA ALA A 44 23.46 12.66 -20.06
C ALA A 44 22.21 13.55 -20.14
N THR A 45 22.37 14.86 -20.40
CA THR A 45 21.26 15.81 -20.56
C THR A 45 20.87 16.04 -22.01
N MET A 46 21.60 15.48 -22.97
CA MET A 46 21.35 15.68 -24.40
C MET A 46 20.16 14.82 -24.85
N THR A 47 19.21 15.42 -25.55
CA THR A 47 18.06 14.73 -26.14
C THR A 47 18.42 13.97 -27.41
N VAL A 48 17.54 13.09 -27.88
CA VAL A 48 17.70 12.42 -29.17
C VAL A 48 17.87 13.45 -30.31
N PHE A 49 17.08 14.55 -30.27
CA PHE A 49 17.19 15.65 -31.22
C PHE A 49 18.53 16.38 -31.10
N GLY A 50 19.03 16.60 -29.88
CA GLY A 50 20.38 17.16 -29.66
C GLY A 50 21.47 16.30 -30.28
N TRP A 51 21.39 14.99 -30.16
CA TRP A 51 22.32 14.07 -30.81
C TRP A 51 22.25 14.12 -32.32
N SER A 52 21.05 14.26 -32.91
CA SER A 52 20.92 14.40 -34.37
C SER A 52 21.58 15.67 -34.90
N VAL A 53 21.48 16.78 -34.16
CA VAL A 53 22.17 18.03 -34.50
C VAL A 53 23.70 17.88 -34.39
N VAL A 54 24.20 17.18 -33.34
CA VAL A 54 25.64 16.90 -33.22
C VAL A 54 26.15 16.10 -34.44
N ILE A 55 25.43 15.06 -34.84
CA ILE A 55 25.76 14.26 -36.00
C ILE A 55 25.73 15.11 -37.26
N ALA A 56 24.71 15.94 -37.45
CA ALA A 56 24.61 16.84 -38.60
C ALA A 56 25.77 17.83 -38.64
N VAL A 57 26.21 18.39 -37.53
CA VAL A 57 27.37 19.29 -37.42
C VAL A 57 28.65 18.55 -37.82
N ILE A 58 28.87 17.32 -37.33
CA ILE A 58 30.05 16.53 -37.70
C ILE A 58 30.06 16.22 -39.19
N VAL A 59 28.95 15.73 -39.73
CA VAL A 59 28.80 15.44 -41.17
C VAL A 59 28.98 16.68 -42.00
N GLY A 60 28.41 17.84 -41.55
CA GLY A 60 28.58 19.12 -42.21
C GLY A 60 30.03 19.59 -42.30
N PHE A 61 30.80 19.47 -41.22
CA PHE A 61 32.25 19.77 -41.26
C PHE A 61 33.01 18.82 -42.18
N ILE A 62 32.80 17.53 -42.03
CA ILE A 62 33.51 16.51 -42.85
C ILE A 62 33.17 16.73 -44.33
N GLY A 63 31.88 16.82 -44.68
CA GLY A 63 31.45 17.01 -46.06
C GLY A 63 31.90 18.34 -46.63
N GLY A 64 31.75 19.42 -45.85
CA GLY A 64 32.14 20.76 -46.27
C GLY A 64 33.65 20.89 -46.59
N TYR A 65 34.52 20.36 -45.75
CA TYR A 65 35.96 20.38 -45.95
C TYR A 65 36.41 19.38 -47.04
N LEU A 66 35.79 18.19 -47.13
CA LEU A 66 36.17 17.22 -48.17
C LEU A 66 35.69 17.59 -49.57
N LEU A 67 34.47 18.16 -49.64
CA LEU A 67 33.88 18.54 -50.94
C LEU A 67 34.15 20.00 -51.34
N GLY A 68 34.76 20.80 -50.45
CA GLY A 68 35.04 22.19 -50.68
C GLY A 68 33.79 23.09 -50.65
N TRP A 69 32.69 22.67 -50.03
CA TRP A 69 31.42 23.40 -49.99
C TRP A 69 31.32 24.32 -48.76
N ALA A 70 31.50 25.60 -48.98
CA ALA A 70 31.50 26.62 -47.92
C ALA A 70 30.17 26.69 -47.16
N GLU A 71 29.05 26.40 -47.83
CA GLU A 71 27.71 26.40 -47.25
C GLU A 71 27.55 25.36 -46.14
N PHE A 72 28.11 24.15 -46.34
CA PHE A 72 28.10 23.12 -45.32
C PHE A 72 28.96 23.47 -44.11
N VAL A 73 30.08 24.13 -44.33
CA VAL A 73 30.96 24.59 -43.23
C VAL A 73 30.25 25.69 -42.44
N ALA A 74 29.58 26.64 -43.13
CA ALA A 74 28.83 27.71 -42.48
C ALA A 74 27.64 27.15 -41.64
N LEU A 75 26.91 26.17 -42.19
CA LEU A 75 25.82 25.51 -41.47
C LEU A 75 26.34 24.72 -40.25
N ALA A 76 27.48 24.05 -40.37
CA ALA A 76 28.09 23.34 -39.26
C ALA A 76 28.56 24.28 -38.14
N TRP A 77 29.09 25.46 -38.47
CA TRP A 77 29.38 26.49 -37.48
C TRP A 77 28.13 27.06 -36.83
N ALA A 78 27.07 27.32 -37.59
CA ALA A 78 25.78 27.73 -37.02
C ALA A 78 25.23 26.70 -36.03
N GLY A 79 25.26 25.40 -36.37
CA GLY A 79 24.87 24.32 -35.50
C GLY A 79 25.73 24.23 -34.23
N THR A 80 27.03 24.45 -34.35
CA THR A 80 27.97 24.47 -33.21
C THR A 80 27.64 25.61 -32.25
N VAL A 81 27.39 26.80 -32.76
CA VAL A 81 26.98 27.98 -31.97
C VAL A 81 25.63 27.71 -31.28
N LEU A 82 24.70 27.10 -32.00
CA LEU A 82 23.40 26.73 -31.46
C LEU A 82 23.53 25.75 -30.27
N LEU A 83 24.33 24.68 -30.41
CA LEU A 83 24.64 23.74 -29.35
C LEU A 83 25.31 24.42 -28.15
N ALA A 84 26.24 25.35 -28.40
CA ALA A 84 26.91 26.09 -27.33
C ALA A 84 25.94 27.01 -26.57
N LEU A 85 25.06 27.74 -27.27
CA LEU A 85 24.05 28.58 -26.65
C LEU A 85 23.03 27.73 -25.83
N SER A 86 22.58 26.63 -26.38
CA SER A 86 21.68 25.71 -25.67
C SER A 86 22.34 25.10 -24.44
N ALA A 87 23.61 24.71 -24.52
CA ALA A 87 24.38 24.24 -23.38
C ALA A 87 24.58 25.33 -22.31
N LEU A 88 24.78 26.56 -22.71
CA LEU A 88 24.89 27.71 -21.80
C LEU A 88 23.58 27.96 -21.05
N TYR A 89 22.43 27.70 -21.69
CA TYR A 89 21.10 27.81 -21.05
C TYR A 89 20.92 26.83 -19.87
N LEU A 90 21.59 25.66 -19.90
CA LEU A 90 21.60 24.71 -18.81
C LEU A 90 22.51 25.11 -17.64
N VAL A 91 23.43 26.06 -17.85
CA VAL A 91 24.31 26.57 -16.81
C VAL A 91 23.52 27.43 -15.84
N GLY A 92 23.19 26.86 -14.69
CA GLY A 92 22.48 27.55 -13.61
C GLY A 92 22.28 26.59 -12.43
N ARG A 93 22.49 27.08 -11.22
CA ARG A 93 22.15 26.32 -10.01
C ARG A 93 20.67 26.40 -9.79
N ASN A 94 19.96 25.29 -9.99
CA ASN A 94 18.60 25.16 -9.50
C ASN A 94 18.66 25.02 -7.97
N SER A 95 18.41 26.12 -7.28
CA SER A 95 18.45 26.17 -5.83
C SER A 95 17.04 26.18 -5.24
N PHE A 96 16.06 25.53 -5.90
CA PHE A 96 14.73 25.32 -5.33
C PHE A 96 14.82 24.28 -4.19
N ARG A 97 13.90 24.37 -3.25
CA ARG A 97 13.51 23.26 -2.40
C ARG A 97 12.09 22.88 -2.78
N ILE A 98 11.90 21.64 -3.21
CA ILE A 98 10.60 21.17 -3.66
C ILE A 98 10.18 20.04 -2.74
N GLY A 99 8.96 20.13 -2.23
CA GLY A 99 8.32 19.15 -1.39
C GLY A 99 7.03 18.65 -2.03
N LEU A 100 6.67 17.41 -1.75
CA LEU A 100 5.38 16.83 -2.05
C LEU A 100 4.62 16.65 -0.75
N ALA A 101 3.47 17.27 -0.63
CA ALA A 101 2.55 17.06 0.48
C ALA A 101 1.35 16.25 0.00
N LEU A 102 1.10 15.15 0.66
CA LEU A 102 -0.11 14.34 0.52
C LEU A 102 -0.82 14.34 1.88
N PRO A 103 -1.74 15.29 2.14
CA PRO A 103 -2.44 15.38 3.42
C PRO A 103 -3.23 14.10 3.74
N LEU A 104 -3.82 13.48 2.72
CA LEU A 104 -4.55 12.23 2.82
C LEU A 104 -3.74 11.12 2.15
N ARG A 105 -3.19 10.23 2.94
CA ARG A 105 -2.50 9.03 2.43
C ARG A 105 -3.44 7.84 2.20
N ARG A 106 -4.71 7.99 2.56
CA ARG A 106 -5.76 6.98 2.45
C ARG A 106 -7.04 7.64 2.01
N VAL A 107 -7.66 7.10 1.00
CA VAL A 107 -8.94 7.53 0.44
C VAL A 107 -9.78 6.32 0.09
N VAL A 108 -11.07 6.50 -0.10
CA VAL A 108 -11.98 5.43 -0.53
C VAL A 108 -12.17 5.49 -2.05
N VAL A 109 -12.40 4.34 -2.67
CA VAL A 109 -12.73 4.26 -4.11
C VAL A 109 -13.87 5.24 -4.45
N GLY A 110 -13.64 6.04 -5.51
CA GLY A 110 -14.54 7.09 -5.97
C GLY A 110 -14.23 8.48 -5.41
N GLU A 111 -13.36 8.61 -4.40
CA GLU A 111 -12.93 9.89 -3.87
C GLU A 111 -11.76 10.47 -4.65
N LYS A 112 -11.48 11.76 -4.42
CA LYS A 112 -10.31 12.44 -4.96
C LYS A 112 -9.38 12.84 -3.82
N ALA A 113 -8.11 12.45 -3.92
CA ALA A 113 -7.09 12.84 -2.94
C ALA A 113 -6.42 14.13 -3.40
N PRO A 114 -6.45 15.22 -2.62
CA PRO A 114 -5.66 16.39 -2.91
C PRO A 114 -4.19 16.13 -2.62
N GLY A 115 -3.32 16.50 -3.56
CA GLY A 115 -1.89 16.59 -3.39
C GLY A 115 -1.43 18.01 -3.64
N GLU A 116 -0.34 18.42 -3.02
CA GLU A 116 0.23 19.75 -3.15
C GLU A 116 1.74 19.65 -3.41
N VAL A 117 2.19 20.34 -4.43
CA VAL A 117 3.61 20.55 -4.70
C VAL A 117 4.01 21.92 -4.16
N LEU A 118 4.94 21.91 -3.23
CA LEU A 118 5.47 23.12 -2.60
C LEU A 118 6.84 23.44 -3.18
N VAL A 119 7.03 24.63 -3.74
CA VAL A 119 8.31 25.08 -4.28
C VAL A 119 8.76 26.32 -3.54
N PHE A 120 9.89 26.20 -2.86
CA PHE A 120 10.47 27.29 -2.07
C PHE A 120 11.78 27.78 -2.72
N ASN A 121 11.94 29.11 -2.81
CA ASN A 121 13.17 29.76 -3.25
C ASN A 121 14.06 30.15 -2.05
N PRO A 122 15.08 29.35 -1.68
CA PRO A 122 15.96 29.68 -0.56
C PRO A 122 17.02 30.72 -0.93
N THR A 123 17.07 31.15 -2.20
CA THR A 123 18.14 32.04 -2.67
C THR A 123 17.80 33.52 -2.44
N ARG A 124 18.83 34.35 -2.55
CA ARG A 124 18.71 35.81 -2.47
C ARG A 124 18.35 36.48 -3.81
N ARG A 125 18.09 35.69 -4.85
CA ARG A 125 17.76 36.15 -6.20
C ARG A 125 16.39 35.66 -6.61
N HIS A 126 15.75 36.37 -7.54
CA HIS A 126 14.57 35.89 -8.23
C HIS A 126 14.94 34.64 -9.05
N LEU A 127 14.15 33.57 -8.95
CA LEU A 127 14.31 32.38 -9.78
C LEU A 127 13.29 32.42 -10.92
N THR A 128 13.74 32.05 -12.11
CA THR A 128 12.87 31.90 -13.29
C THR A 128 11.92 30.73 -13.12
N GLY A 129 10.80 30.74 -13.85
CA GLY A 129 9.82 29.66 -13.82
C GLY A 129 10.43 28.30 -14.13
N VAL A 130 9.83 27.27 -13.58
CA VAL A 130 10.27 25.87 -13.69
C VAL A 130 9.10 24.95 -13.97
N GLY A 131 9.29 23.98 -14.90
CA GLY A 131 8.37 22.87 -15.08
C GLY A 131 8.58 21.82 -13.97
N VAL A 132 7.49 21.39 -13.37
CA VAL A 132 7.47 20.34 -12.35
C VAL A 132 6.61 19.20 -12.86
N GLU A 133 7.14 18.00 -12.81
CA GLU A 133 6.46 16.77 -13.15
C GLU A 133 6.28 15.89 -11.90
N VAL A 134 5.06 15.37 -11.73
CA VAL A 134 4.70 14.43 -10.68
C VAL A 134 4.05 13.23 -11.32
N PRO A 135 4.75 12.09 -11.42
CA PRO A 135 4.13 10.83 -11.82
C PRO A 135 3.07 10.42 -10.78
N ILE A 136 1.90 9.99 -11.25
CA ILE A 136 0.78 9.54 -10.42
C ILE A 136 0.27 8.23 -11.01
N GLY A 137 0.61 7.09 -10.39
CA GLY A 137 0.35 5.78 -10.98
C GLY A 137 0.99 5.66 -12.36
N ASP A 138 0.17 5.40 -13.38
CA ASP A 138 0.59 5.34 -14.79
C ASP A 138 0.46 6.70 -15.50
N GLY A 139 -0.07 7.72 -14.82
CA GLY A 139 -0.25 9.08 -15.35
C GLY A 139 0.86 10.03 -14.93
N LEU A 140 0.84 11.23 -15.53
CA LEU A 140 1.78 12.30 -15.26
C LEU A 140 1.02 13.62 -15.06
N ALA A 141 1.26 14.28 -13.94
CA ALA A 141 0.81 15.64 -13.71
C ALA A 141 1.95 16.62 -13.98
N GLU A 142 1.72 17.59 -14.87
CA GLU A 142 2.68 18.59 -15.25
C GLU A 142 2.21 19.97 -14.82
N PHE A 143 3.10 20.72 -14.17
CA PHE A 143 2.83 22.07 -13.69
C PHE A 143 3.91 23.03 -14.19
N HIS A 144 3.50 24.22 -14.58
CA HIS A 144 4.43 25.31 -14.83
C HIS A 144 4.35 26.32 -13.68
N ILE A 145 5.36 26.31 -12.83
CA ILE A 145 5.44 27.25 -11.71
C ILE A 145 6.11 28.53 -12.22
N PRO A 146 5.44 29.67 -12.07
CA PRO A 146 6.00 30.97 -12.51
C PRO A 146 7.25 31.33 -11.72
N GLY A 147 7.93 32.39 -12.12
CA GLY A 147 9.12 32.87 -11.41
C GLY A 147 8.82 33.19 -9.95
N ILE A 148 9.68 32.70 -9.04
CA ILE A 148 9.49 32.84 -7.59
C ILE A 148 10.44 33.90 -7.05
N PRO A 149 9.92 34.97 -6.40
CA PRO A 149 10.71 36.01 -5.74
C PRO A 149 11.62 35.41 -4.66
N ARG A 150 12.61 36.18 -4.24
CA ARG A 150 13.54 35.86 -3.15
C ARG A 150 12.79 35.47 -1.87
N GLY A 151 13.10 34.29 -1.31
CA GLY A 151 12.53 33.81 -0.04
C GLY A 151 11.02 33.50 -0.11
N ALA A 152 10.39 33.57 -1.30
CA ALA A 152 9.00 33.26 -1.47
C ALA A 152 8.77 31.77 -1.75
N GLN A 153 7.53 31.37 -1.55
CA GLN A 153 7.02 30.02 -1.83
C GLN A 153 5.89 30.09 -2.83
N ALA A 154 5.83 29.13 -3.72
CA ALA A 154 4.70 28.87 -4.59
C ALA A 154 4.18 27.45 -4.31
N SER A 155 2.88 27.25 -4.48
CA SER A 155 2.27 25.92 -4.36
C SER A 155 1.30 25.67 -5.52
N GLU A 156 1.25 24.41 -5.95
CA GLU A 156 0.29 23.95 -6.94
C GLU A 156 -0.43 22.72 -6.40
N ILE A 157 -1.76 22.73 -6.53
CA ILE A 157 -2.62 21.67 -6.04
C ILE A 157 -3.04 20.79 -7.21
N PHE A 158 -2.97 19.48 -7.03
CA PHE A 158 -3.46 18.49 -7.97
C PHE A 158 -4.40 17.49 -7.27
N LEU A 159 -5.23 16.84 -8.06
CA LEU A 159 -6.17 15.84 -7.56
C LEU A 159 -5.81 14.48 -8.13
N VAL A 160 -5.64 13.51 -7.24
CA VAL A 160 -5.47 12.11 -7.62
C VAL A 160 -6.84 11.44 -7.59
N ALA A 161 -7.32 11.00 -8.74
CA ALA A 161 -8.56 10.25 -8.84
C ALA A 161 -8.36 8.81 -8.34
N ALA A 162 -9.11 8.41 -7.34
CA ALA A 162 -9.06 7.06 -6.77
C ALA A 162 -10.15 6.18 -7.39
N GLU A 163 -10.05 5.89 -8.69
CA GLU A 163 -11.09 5.17 -9.45
C GLU A 163 -11.16 3.69 -9.10
N ARG A 164 -10.04 3.07 -8.76
CA ARG A 164 -9.93 1.66 -8.43
C ARG A 164 -9.16 1.47 -7.12
N ARG A 165 -9.54 0.44 -6.37
CA ARG A 165 -8.81 0.01 -5.19
C ARG A 165 -7.37 -0.38 -5.55
N GLY A 166 -6.42 0.05 -4.73
CA GLY A 166 -5.01 -0.25 -4.96
C GLY A 166 -4.09 0.76 -4.27
N VAL A 167 -2.81 0.59 -4.47
CA VAL A 167 -1.79 1.53 -4.00
C VAL A 167 -1.30 2.33 -5.20
N ILE A 168 -1.62 3.62 -5.20
CA ILE A 168 -1.19 4.54 -6.25
C ILE A 168 0.12 5.20 -5.82
N PRO A 169 1.21 4.97 -6.54
CA PRO A 169 2.46 5.69 -6.31
C PRO A 169 2.33 7.15 -6.78
N VAL A 170 2.68 8.09 -5.93
CA VAL A 170 2.72 9.51 -6.24
C VAL A 170 4.16 10.01 -6.13
N GLY A 171 4.70 10.57 -7.20
CA GLY A 171 6.11 10.97 -7.29
C GLY A 171 7.03 9.86 -7.83
N PRO A 172 8.33 10.09 -7.86
CA PRO A 172 9.05 11.23 -7.28
C PRO A 172 8.80 12.55 -8.02
N VAL A 173 8.78 13.67 -7.30
CA VAL A 173 8.66 14.98 -7.92
C VAL A 173 9.94 15.31 -8.67
N ARG A 174 9.80 15.68 -9.95
CA ARG A 174 10.93 16.03 -10.82
C ARG A 174 10.76 17.45 -11.36
N THR A 175 11.86 18.16 -11.48
CA THR A 175 11.89 19.40 -12.25
C THR A 175 12.57 19.16 -13.59
N ILE A 176 11.98 19.73 -14.61
CA ILE A 176 12.52 19.67 -15.96
C ILE A 176 12.97 21.06 -16.34
N ARG A 177 14.19 21.14 -16.79
CA ARG A 177 14.74 22.32 -17.44
C ARG A 177 15.25 21.91 -18.81
N GLY A 178 14.66 22.42 -19.86
CA GLY A 178 15.09 22.27 -21.23
C GLY A 178 15.46 23.61 -21.83
N ASP A 179 16.32 23.61 -22.82
CA ASP A 179 16.52 24.78 -23.68
C ASP A 179 15.31 24.96 -24.61
N PRO A 180 15.04 26.18 -25.13
CA PRO A 180 13.90 26.44 -25.98
C PRO A 180 13.84 25.63 -27.28
N LEU A 181 14.96 25.07 -27.71
CA LEU A 181 15.11 24.26 -28.92
C LEU A 181 14.96 22.77 -28.66
N GLY A 182 14.94 22.35 -27.39
CA GLY A 182 14.83 20.95 -27.02
C GLY A 182 16.07 20.10 -27.27
N LEU A 183 17.26 20.71 -27.40
CA LEU A 183 18.54 20.01 -27.60
C LEU A 183 19.04 19.35 -26.32
N PHE A 184 18.77 20.00 -25.20
CA PHE A 184 19.14 19.52 -23.86
C PHE A 184 17.94 19.48 -22.93
N ARG A 185 17.87 18.45 -22.09
CA ARG A 185 16.86 18.29 -21.04
C ARG A 185 17.55 17.80 -19.76
N ARG A 186 17.45 18.60 -18.72
CA ARG A 186 17.98 18.25 -17.40
C ARG A 186 16.84 17.97 -16.45
N GLU A 187 16.83 16.77 -15.90
CA GLU A 187 15.88 16.36 -14.88
C GLU A 187 16.55 16.35 -13.50
N LEU A 188 15.88 16.85 -12.49
CA LEU A 188 16.31 16.81 -11.11
C LEU A 188 15.16 16.25 -10.25
N THR A 189 15.45 15.20 -9.50
CA THR A 189 14.49 14.61 -8.55
C THR A 189 14.67 15.27 -7.19
N TRP A 190 13.55 15.68 -6.56
CA TRP A 190 13.53 16.45 -5.34
C TRP A 190 12.88 15.73 -4.16
N ALA A 191 11.75 15.10 -4.37
CA ALA A 191 11.01 14.41 -3.34
C ALA A 191 10.92 12.92 -3.67
N GLU A 192 10.93 12.10 -2.63
CA GLU A 192 10.76 10.66 -2.78
C GLU A 192 9.31 10.31 -3.15
N ARG A 193 9.13 9.10 -3.66
CA ARG A 193 7.84 8.52 -3.96
C ARG A 193 7.03 8.33 -2.67
N THR A 194 5.77 8.71 -2.69
CA THR A 194 4.80 8.50 -1.61
C THR A 194 3.70 7.58 -2.10
N GLU A 195 3.16 6.74 -1.23
CA GLU A 195 2.08 5.82 -1.56
C GLU A 195 0.73 6.38 -1.08
N LEU A 196 -0.25 6.36 -1.98
CA LEU A 196 -1.65 6.65 -1.69
C LEU A 196 -2.42 5.32 -1.68
N TYR A 197 -2.99 4.97 -0.53
CA TYR A 197 -3.81 3.78 -0.36
C TYR A 197 -5.26 4.09 -0.72
N VAL A 198 -5.80 3.41 -1.72
CA VAL A 198 -7.20 3.50 -2.10
C VAL A 198 -7.96 2.32 -1.51
N HIS A 199 -8.67 2.58 -0.42
CA HIS A 199 -9.43 1.57 0.32
C HIS A 199 -10.69 1.14 -0.42
N PRO A 200 -11.17 -0.11 -0.26
CA PRO A 200 -12.47 -0.52 -0.74
C PRO A 200 -13.59 0.29 -0.07
N ARG A 201 -14.73 0.42 -0.76
CA ARG A 201 -15.94 0.98 -0.14
C ARG A 201 -16.40 0.07 0.98
N THR A 202 -16.82 0.67 2.08
CA THR A 202 -17.40 -0.07 3.20
C THR A 202 -18.69 0.62 3.64
N ILE A 203 -19.68 -0.18 4.05
CA ILE A 203 -20.92 0.32 4.63
C ILE A 203 -20.98 0.06 6.13
N ALA A 204 -21.75 0.89 6.81
CA ALA A 204 -22.08 0.64 8.21
C ALA A 204 -23.15 -0.45 8.29
N ILE A 205 -22.87 -1.51 9.04
CA ILE A 205 -23.84 -2.55 9.34
C ILE A 205 -24.45 -2.19 10.70
N PRO A 206 -25.76 -1.92 10.81
CA PRO A 206 -26.38 -1.56 12.09
C PRO A 206 -26.34 -2.71 13.10
N ALA A 207 -26.20 -2.37 14.36
CA ALA A 207 -26.22 -3.34 15.47
C ALA A 207 -27.53 -4.17 15.57
N ILE A 208 -28.62 -3.66 14.99
CA ILE A 208 -29.92 -4.35 14.95
C ILE A 208 -29.88 -5.60 14.07
N SER A 209 -29.02 -5.63 13.05
CA SER A 209 -28.78 -6.83 12.24
C SER A 209 -27.98 -7.91 12.98
N THR A 210 -27.54 -7.63 14.19
CA THR A 210 -26.85 -8.58 15.08
C THR A 210 -27.81 -9.48 15.89
N GLY A 211 -29.12 -9.48 15.61
CA GLY A 211 -30.04 -10.50 16.12
C GLY A 211 -29.54 -11.91 15.84
N PHE A 212 -28.94 -12.11 14.67
CA PHE A 212 -28.29 -13.37 14.29
C PHE A 212 -27.16 -13.80 15.24
N VAL A 213 -26.42 -12.84 15.81
CA VAL A 213 -25.34 -13.11 16.77
C VAL A 213 -25.89 -13.12 18.22
N ARG A 214 -27.05 -12.53 18.45
CA ARG A 214 -27.68 -12.47 19.79
C ARG A 214 -28.35 -13.80 20.17
N ASP A 215 -28.91 -14.54 19.21
CA ASP A 215 -29.40 -15.90 19.44
C ASP A 215 -28.25 -16.89 19.71
N LEU A 216 -27.06 -16.64 19.19
CA LEU A 216 -25.85 -17.40 19.51
C LEU A 216 -25.28 -17.08 20.90
N GLU A 217 -25.48 -15.87 21.44
CA GLU A 217 -25.19 -15.52 22.81
C GLU A 217 -26.22 -16.13 23.78
N GLY A 218 -27.43 -16.47 23.28
CA GLY A 218 -28.51 -17.10 24.07
C GLY A 218 -28.45 -18.62 24.11
N ALA A 219 -27.72 -19.27 23.20
CA ALA A 219 -27.47 -20.72 23.25
C ALA A 219 -26.33 -21.00 24.24
N ALA A 220 -26.68 -21.07 25.52
CA ALA A 220 -25.77 -21.51 26.56
C ALA A 220 -25.15 -22.87 26.18
N THR A 221 -23.88 -22.85 25.76
CA THR A 221 -23.12 -24.08 25.59
C THR A 221 -23.02 -24.72 26.96
N ARG A 222 -23.58 -25.90 27.13
CA ARG A 222 -23.56 -26.70 28.38
C ARG A 222 -22.14 -27.17 28.78
N THR A 223 -21.10 -26.49 28.32
CA THR A 223 -19.71 -26.78 28.71
C THR A 223 -19.41 -25.99 29.96
N ILE A 224 -19.52 -26.67 31.09
CA ILE A 224 -19.20 -26.11 32.40
C ILE A 224 -17.68 -26.04 32.49
N THR A 225 -17.13 -24.85 32.54
CA THR A 225 -15.69 -24.63 32.80
C THR A 225 -15.49 -24.07 34.19
N SER A 226 -14.38 -24.47 34.82
CA SER A 226 -13.99 -24.05 36.18
C SER A 226 -13.27 -22.67 36.20
N SER A 227 -13.19 -21.99 35.06
CA SER A 227 -12.48 -20.72 34.95
C SER A 227 -13.32 -19.66 34.26
N ASP A 228 -13.76 -18.69 35.06
CA ASP A 228 -14.12 -17.31 34.71
C ASP A 228 -15.47 -17.03 34.01
N VAL A 229 -16.31 -16.21 34.53
CA VAL A 229 -16.52 -14.82 34.73
C VAL A 229 -17.99 -14.46 35.05
N SER A 230 -19.02 -15.19 34.59
CA SER A 230 -20.38 -14.87 34.96
C SER A 230 -21.01 -15.97 35.85
N PHE A 231 -21.50 -15.55 37.03
CA PHE A 231 -22.27 -16.40 37.92
C PHE A 231 -23.59 -16.81 37.25
N HIS A 232 -23.77 -18.10 36.98
CA HIS A 232 -24.99 -18.62 36.40
C HIS A 232 -25.97 -19.15 37.45
N ALA A 233 -25.54 -20.09 38.26
CA ALA A 233 -26.37 -20.78 39.23
C ALA A 233 -25.56 -21.34 40.42
N LEU A 234 -26.30 -21.69 41.48
CA LEU A 234 -25.78 -22.53 42.57
C LEU A 234 -26.36 -23.93 42.41
N ARG A 235 -25.47 -24.93 42.43
CA ARG A 235 -25.91 -26.32 42.53
C ARG A 235 -25.28 -27.00 43.76
N GLU A 236 -25.80 -28.14 44.14
CA GLU A 236 -25.22 -28.92 45.21
C GLU A 236 -23.82 -29.45 44.82
N TYR A 237 -22.95 -29.51 45.81
CA TYR A 237 -21.59 -30.02 45.67
C TYR A 237 -21.61 -31.51 45.36
N THR A 238 -20.87 -31.90 44.34
CA THR A 238 -20.63 -33.31 43.98
C THR A 238 -19.16 -33.66 44.23
N PRO A 239 -18.84 -34.84 44.78
CA PRO A 239 -17.43 -35.26 44.95
C PRO A 239 -16.67 -35.14 43.63
N GLY A 240 -15.59 -34.32 43.64
CA GLY A 240 -14.80 -33.98 42.45
C GLY A 240 -14.87 -32.50 42.09
N ASP A 241 -15.79 -31.72 42.65
CA ASP A 241 -15.82 -30.28 42.45
C ASP A 241 -14.71 -29.55 43.21
N ASP A 242 -14.18 -28.49 42.64
CA ASP A 242 -13.17 -27.65 43.28
C ASP A 242 -13.79 -26.88 44.45
N ARG A 243 -13.27 -27.11 45.64
CA ARG A 243 -13.72 -26.48 46.88
C ARG A 243 -13.60 -24.96 46.89
N ARG A 244 -12.80 -24.36 46.01
CA ARG A 244 -12.66 -22.91 45.87
C ARG A 244 -13.95 -22.23 45.41
N PHE A 245 -14.81 -22.96 44.71
CA PHE A 245 -16.07 -22.45 44.17
C PHE A 245 -17.27 -22.66 45.12
N ILE A 246 -17.04 -23.20 46.32
CA ILE A 246 -18.11 -23.33 47.32
C ILE A 246 -18.61 -21.93 47.73
N HIS A 247 -19.91 -21.72 47.62
CA HIS A 247 -20.58 -20.50 48.05
C HIS A 247 -21.02 -20.61 49.51
N TRP A 248 -20.10 -20.36 50.46
CA TRP A 248 -20.25 -20.60 51.88
C TRP A 248 -21.51 -19.96 52.47
N ARG A 249 -21.94 -18.78 52.01
CA ARG A 249 -23.13 -18.09 52.50
C ARG A 249 -24.41 -18.84 52.16
N SER A 250 -24.52 -19.42 50.97
CA SER A 250 -25.68 -20.23 50.58
C SER A 250 -25.63 -21.60 51.25
N SER A 251 -24.46 -22.18 51.32
CA SER A 251 -24.25 -23.46 52.00
C SER A 251 -24.67 -23.40 53.49
N ALA A 252 -24.34 -22.30 54.19
CA ALA A 252 -24.76 -22.07 55.57
C ALA A 252 -26.26 -21.90 55.75
N LYS A 253 -26.95 -21.39 54.71
CA LYS A 253 -28.39 -21.16 54.71
C LYS A 253 -29.19 -22.43 54.39
N THR A 254 -28.68 -23.28 53.48
CA THR A 254 -29.38 -24.47 53.00
C THR A 254 -28.98 -25.75 53.76
N GLY A 255 -27.84 -25.73 54.49
CA GLY A 255 -27.30 -26.89 55.21
C GLY A 255 -26.56 -27.87 54.31
N VAL A 256 -26.50 -27.65 53.00
CA VAL A 256 -25.75 -28.44 52.00
C VAL A 256 -24.71 -27.59 51.29
N TYR A 257 -23.56 -28.20 50.94
CA TYR A 257 -22.53 -27.47 50.22
C TYR A 257 -23.04 -27.06 48.83
N MET A 258 -23.05 -25.75 48.54
CA MET A 258 -23.43 -25.20 47.25
C MET A 258 -22.25 -24.69 46.51
N VAL A 259 -22.08 -25.12 45.25
CA VAL A 259 -20.99 -24.72 44.36
C VAL A 259 -21.49 -23.71 43.32
N ARG A 260 -20.70 -22.69 43.07
CA ARG A 260 -20.96 -21.70 41.98
C ARG A 260 -20.71 -22.38 40.64
N GLN A 261 -21.71 -22.34 39.78
CA GLN A 261 -21.61 -22.66 38.38
C GLN A 261 -21.32 -21.40 37.61
N PHE A 262 -20.26 -21.41 36.81
CA PHE A 262 -19.92 -20.31 35.93
C PHE A 262 -20.26 -20.74 34.51
N GLU A 263 -20.81 -19.81 33.76
CA GLU A 263 -21.09 -19.96 32.36
C GLU A 263 -19.93 -19.30 31.57
N GLU A 264 -19.32 -20.05 30.67
CA GLU A 264 -18.32 -19.50 29.77
C GLU A 264 -19.05 -18.59 28.78
N THR A 265 -18.93 -17.27 28.96
CA THR A 265 -19.38 -16.32 27.94
C THR A 265 -18.41 -16.42 26.77
N ARG A 266 -18.66 -17.33 25.84
CA ARG A 266 -17.93 -17.35 24.58
C ARG A 266 -18.13 -16.00 23.90
N ARG A 267 -17.09 -15.20 23.82
CA ARG A 267 -17.09 -14.01 22.96
C ARG A 267 -17.30 -14.51 21.54
N SER A 268 -18.38 -14.09 20.89
CA SER A 268 -18.65 -14.48 19.51
C SER A 268 -17.46 -14.11 18.61
N HIS A 269 -16.79 -15.12 18.08
CA HIS A 269 -15.69 -14.93 17.12
C HIS A 269 -16.25 -14.98 15.70
N ILE A 270 -16.12 -13.91 14.97
CA ILE A 270 -16.57 -13.79 13.58
C ILE A 270 -15.41 -14.15 12.67
N MET A 271 -15.62 -15.11 11.78
CA MET A 271 -14.68 -15.46 10.74
C MET A 271 -15.19 -14.95 9.38
N VAL A 272 -14.35 -14.23 8.64
CA VAL A 272 -14.62 -13.79 7.27
C VAL A 272 -13.62 -14.46 6.34
N VAL A 273 -14.11 -15.27 5.42
CA VAL A 273 -13.32 -16.01 4.44
C VAL A 273 -13.55 -15.41 3.07
N LEU A 274 -12.53 -14.81 2.48
CA LEU A 274 -12.57 -14.13 1.18
C LEU A 274 -11.84 -14.97 0.12
N GLY A 275 -12.57 -15.52 -0.85
CA GLY A 275 -11.99 -16.17 -2.02
C GLY A 275 -11.23 -15.16 -2.88
N LEU A 276 -10.01 -15.53 -3.34
CA LEU A 276 -9.25 -14.72 -4.32
C LEU A 276 -9.00 -15.50 -5.62
N ALA A 277 -9.51 -16.73 -5.74
CA ALA A 277 -9.34 -17.51 -6.95
C ALA A 277 -10.15 -16.89 -8.10
N GLU A 278 -9.50 -16.75 -9.24
CA GLU A 278 -10.15 -16.21 -10.45
C GLU A 278 -11.37 -17.03 -10.87
N SER A 279 -11.33 -18.35 -10.62
CA SER A 279 -12.43 -19.28 -10.88
C SER A 279 -13.68 -19.06 -10.02
N ASP A 280 -13.59 -18.30 -8.94
CA ASP A 280 -14.70 -18.05 -8.02
C ASP A 280 -15.57 -16.86 -8.46
N TYR A 281 -15.13 -16.09 -9.47
CA TYR A 281 -15.74 -14.84 -9.95
C TYR A 281 -15.94 -14.85 -11.46
N ALA A 282 -17.02 -14.25 -11.94
CA ALA A 282 -17.24 -14.05 -13.37
C ALA A 282 -16.40 -12.87 -13.91
N ASP A 283 -16.27 -11.79 -13.14
CA ASP A 283 -15.56 -10.58 -13.54
C ASP A 283 -14.88 -9.85 -12.37
N ASP A 284 -14.24 -8.70 -12.68
CA ASP A 284 -13.58 -7.85 -11.68
C ASP A 284 -14.58 -7.12 -10.77
N GLU A 285 -15.79 -6.82 -11.26
CA GLU A 285 -16.79 -6.07 -10.48
C GLU A 285 -17.34 -6.94 -9.35
N GLU A 286 -17.58 -8.23 -9.60
CA GLU A 286 -17.93 -9.20 -8.55
C GLU A 286 -16.86 -9.27 -7.47
N PHE A 287 -15.60 -9.32 -7.90
CA PHE A 287 -14.48 -9.38 -6.97
C PHE A 287 -14.36 -8.10 -6.10
N GLU A 288 -14.50 -6.91 -6.69
CA GLU A 288 -14.46 -5.65 -5.95
C GLU A 288 -15.66 -5.53 -4.97
N LEU A 289 -16.83 -6.03 -5.35
CA LEU A 289 -17.98 -6.12 -4.46
C LEU A 289 -17.71 -7.07 -3.27
N ALA A 290 -17.08 -8.22 -3.55
CA ALA A 290 -16.71 -9.19 -2.53
C ALA A 290 -15.68 -8.64 -1.54
N VAL A 291 -14.65 -7.92 -2.02
CA VAL A 291 -13.68 -7.24 -1.16
C VAL A 291 -14.34 -6.16 -0.30
N SER A 292 -15.30 -5.41 -0.87
CA SER A 292 -16.06 -4.38 -0.17
C SER A 292 -16.98 -4.98 0.91
N ALA A 293 -17.59 -6.13 0.63
CA ALA A 293 -18.40 -6.89 1.59
C ALA A 293 -17.53 -7.43 2.74
N ALA A 294 -16.36 -8.03 2.43
CA ALA A 294 -15.40 -8.50 3.44
C ALA A 294 -14.91 -7.36 4.33
N GLY A 295 -14.58 -6.22 3.72
CA GLY A 295 -14.18 -5.01 4.43
C GLY A 295 -15.28 -4.50 5.36
N SER A 296 -16.53 -4.48 4.90
CA SER A 296 -17.68 -4.01 5.69
C SER A 296 -17.92 -4.88 6.91
N LEU A 297 -17.90 -6.21 6.75
CA LEU A 297 -18.06 -7.18 7.85
C LEU A 297 -16.90 -7.08 8.85
N GLY A 298 -15.66 -7.05 8.36
CA GLY A 298 -14.48 -6.96 9.21
C GLY A 298 -14.42 -5.64 9.99
N VAL A 299 -14.71 -4.51 9.33
CA VAL A 299 -14.75 -3.18 9.98
C VAL A 299 -15.86 -3.10 11.01
N HIS A 300 -17.04 -3.68 10.72
CA HIS A 300 -18.14 -3.75 11.68
C HIS A 300 -17.76 -4.53 12.93
N ALA A 301 -17.18 -5.72 12.77
CA ALA A 301 -16.75 -6.55 13.90
C ALA A 301 -15.68 -5.83 14.76
N ILE A 302 -14.71 -5.18 14.14
CA ILE A 302 -13.68 -4.38 14.85
C ILE A 302 -14.32 -3.21 15.61
N ARG A 303 -15.28 -2.49 15.00
CA ARG A 303 -15.98 -1.37 15.64
C ARG A 303 -16.75 -1.81 16.87
N ASP A 304 -17.39 -2.95 16.80
CA ASP A 304 -18.19 -3.51 17.89
C ASP A 304 -17.35 -4.29 18.92
N ALA A 305 -16.01 -4.15 18.84
CA ALA A 305 -15.02 -4.80 19.72
C ALA A 305 -15.19 -6.33 19.81
N ARG A 306 -15.67 -6.97 18.74
CA ARG A 306 -15.80 -8.42 18.62
C ARG A 306 -14.49 -9.04 18.15
N SER A 307 -14.23 -10.28 18.54
CA SER A 307 -13.14 -11.04 17.97
C SER A 307 -13.44 -11.33 16.49
N VAL A 308 -12.50 -11.00 15.60
CA VAL A 308 -12.67 -11.21 14.16
C VAL A 308 -11.38 -11.72 13.52
N SER A 309 -11.53 -12.73 12.67
CA SER A 309 -10.48 -13.21 11.78
C SER A 309 -10.92 -13.01 10.34
N VAL A 310 -10.13 -12.29 9.55
CA VAL A 310 -10.34 -12.14 8.11
C VAL A 310 -9.25 -12.91 7.40
N ILE A 311 -9.64 -13.94 6.64
CA ILE A 311 -8.74 -14.87 5.97
C ILE A 311 -9.02 -14.80 4.48
N ALA A 312 -8.02 -14.46 3.70
CA ALA A 312 -8.06 -14.44 2.25
C ALA A 312 -7.29 -15.64 1.67
N SER A 313 -7.58 -16.01 0.44
CA SER A 313 -6.81 -17.03 -0.27
C SER A 313 -5.33 -16.67 -0.32
N GLY A 314 -4.46 -17.65 -0.15
CA GLY A 314 -3.04 -17.52 -0.48
C GLY A 314 -2.82 -17.73 -1.97
N ASP A 315 -1.75 -17.15 -2.50
CA ASP A 315 -1.29 -17.40 -3.85
C ASP A 315 -0.05 -18.30 -3.81
N ARG A 316 -0.16 -19.49 -4.40
CA ARG A 316 0.92 -20.46 -4.45
C ARG A 316 2.12 -19.98 -5.26
N ALA A 317 1.90 -19.11 -6.25
CA ALA A 317 2.96 -18.55 -7.08
C ALA A 317 3.75 -17.44 -6.35
N ALA A 318 3.10 -16.69 -5.45
CA ALA A 318 3.70 -15.62 -4.67
C ALA A 318 4.20 -16.05 -3.29
N ALA A 319 3.98 -17.31 -2.89
CA ALA A 319 4.34 -17.82 -1.58
C ALA A 319 5.86 -17.84 -1.36
N SER A 320 6.35 -16.99 -0.48
CA SER A 320 7.70 -17.13 0.05
C SER A 320 7.75 -18.28 1.07
N LYS A 321 8.94 -18.86 1.30
CA LYS A 321 9.16 -20.01 2.21
C LYS A 321 8.64 -19.85 3.66
N ARG A 322 8.13 -18.65 4.03
CA ARG A 322 7.65 -18.32 5.39
C ARG A 322 6.14 -18.13 5.51
N LEU A 323 5.38 -18.11 4.40
CA LEU A 323 3.94 -17.93 4.41
C LEU A 323 3.25 -19.22 3.96
N ASP A 324 2.13 -19.55 4.60
CA ASP A 324 1.28 -20.64 4.19
C ASP A 324 0.76 -20.36 2.76
N PRO A 325 1.07 -21.22 1.78
CA PRO A 325 0.69 -21.00 0.40
C PRO A 325 -0.83 -21.06 0.15
N ALA A 326 -1.60 -21.58 1.11
CA ALA A 326 -3.03 -21.79 0.95
C ALA A 326 -3.89 -20.64 1.46
N SER A 327 -3.43 -19.87 2.45
CA SER A 327 -4.24 -18.83 3.07
C SER A 327 -3.39 -17.69 3.64
N ARG A 328 -3.95 -16.48 3.63
CA ARG A 328 -3.39 -15.26 4.19
C ARG A 328 -4.34 -14.68 5.23
N ALA A 329 -3.94 -14.63 6.49
CA ALA A 329 -4.67 -13.90 7.51
C ALA A 329 -4.39 -12.39 7.34
N LEU A 330 -5.45 -11.58 7.28
CA LEU A 330 -5.38 -10.13 7.23
C LEU A 330 -5.34 -9.55 8.64
N ARG A 331 -4.71 -8.40 8.79
CA ARG A 331 -4.54 -7.76 10.10
C ARG A 331 -5.84 -7.13 10.58
N THR A 332 -6.40 -7.65 11.65
CA THR A 332 -7.66 -7.19 12.26
C THR A 332 -7.46 -6.32 13.50
N SER A 333 -6.22 -5.96 13.84
CA SER A 333 -5.91 -5.16 15.03
C SER A 333 -6.47 -3.73 14.97
N SER A 334 -6.78 -3.21 13.79
CA SER A 334 -7.49 -1.94 13.59
C SER A 334 -8.15 -1.89 12.22
N ARG A 335 -9.23 -1.08 12.11
CA ARG A 335 -9.91 -0.82 10.83
C ARG A 335 -8.94 -0.42 9.72
N ILE A 336 -8.00 0.47 10.01
CA ILE A 336 -7.07 0.99 9.02
C ILE A 336 -6.16 -0.13 8.48
N ARG A 337 -5.63 -0.98 9.35
CA ARG A 337 -4.75 -2.09 8.95
C ARG A 337 -5.48 -3.13 8.12
N LEU A 338 -6.72 -3.43 8.46
CA LEU A 338 -7.56 -4.33 7.67
C LEU A 338 -7.80 -3.76 6.26
N LEU A 339 -8.16 -2.48 6.16
CA LEU A 339 -8.42 -1.83 4.88
C LEU A 339 -7.13 -1.67 4.05
N ASP A 340 -5.99 -1.38 4.68
CA ASP A 340 -4.67 -1.37 4.00
C ASP A 340 -4.34 -2.76 3.42
N ASP A 341 -4.62 -3.84 4.16
CA ASP A 341 -4.40 -5.21 3.66
C ASP A 341 -5.38 -5.56 2.52
N LEU A 342 -6.65 -5.16 2.65
CA LEU A 342 -7.65 -5.36 1.59
C LEU A 342 -7.34 -4.53 0.34
N THR A 343 -6.60 -3.42 0.47
CA THR A 343 -6.18 -2.60 -0.67
C THR A 343 -5.26 -3.36 -1.63
N VAL A 344 -4.43 -4.27 -1.12
CA VAL A 344 -3.43 -4.98 -1.92
C VAL A 344 -3.84 -6.38 -2.36
N VAL A 345 -5.00 -6.91 -1.91
CA VAL A 345 -5.47 -8.21 -2.39
C VAL A 345 -5.93 -8.11 -3.85
N GLN A 346 -5.58 -9.10 -4.64
CA GLN A 346 -5.96 -9.23 -6.05
C GLN A 346 -6.41 -10.64 -6.33
N ARG A 347 -7.32 -10.83 -7.28
CA ARG A 347 -7.65 -12.16 -7.76
C ARG A 347 -6.48 -12.74 -8.55
N SER A 348 -6.28 -14.03 -8.45
CA SER A 348 -5.18 -14.72 -9.11
C SER A 348 -5.61 -16.13 -9.55
N PRO A 349 -5.19 -16.59 -10.74
CA PRO A 349 -5.43 -17.97 -11.18
C PRO A 349 -4.70 -19.00 -10.31
N GLY A 350 -3.62 -18.60 -9.62
CA GLY A 350 -2.87 -19.43 -8.68
C GLY A 350 -3.42 -19.44 -7.26
N ALA A 351 -4.43 -18.63 -6.96
CA ALA A 351 -5.02 -18.55 -5.63
C ALA A 351 -5.84 -19.79 -5.28
N THR A 352 -5.88 -20.11 -3.99
CA THR A 352 -6.69 -21.21 -3.47
C THR A 352 -8.19 -20.85 -3.60
N ASN A 353 -9.02 -21.75 -4.17
CA ASN A 353 -10.45 -21.55 -4.28
C ASN A 353 -11.14 -21.56 -2.91
N ILE A 354 -12.38 -21.07 -2.86
CA ILE A 354 -13.13 -20.89 -1.60
C ILE A 354 -13.28 -22.20 -0.82
N VAL A 355 -13.44 -23.35 -1.49
CA VAL A 355 -13.61 -24.68 -0.84
C VAL A 355 -12.34 -25.10 -0.09
N ALA A 356 -11.19 -25.03 -0.75
CA ALA A 356 -9.92 -25.40 -0.10
C ALA A 356 -9.50 -24.36 0.94
N LEU A 357 -9.78 -23.08 0.70
CA LEU A 357 -9.51 -22.00 1.65
C LEU A 357 -10.28 -22.21 2.94
N THR A 358 -11.57 -22.52 2.87
CA THR A 358 -12.42 -22.68 4.07
C THR A 358 -11.96 -23.82 4.96
N ARG A 359 -11.44 -24.90 4.40
CA ARG A 359 -10.86 -26.01 5.17
C ARG A 359 -9.68 -25.52 6.02
N VAL A 360 -8.74 -24.78 5.40
CA VAL A 360 -7.57 -24.24 6.10
C VAL A 360 -7.98 -23.16 7.12
N ALA A 361 -9.00 -22.36 6.78
CA ALA A 361 -9.53 -21.35 7.68
C ALA A 361 -10.18 -21.96 8.93
N GLY A 362 -10.92 -23.08 8.78
CA GLY A 362 -11.53 -23.81 9.90
C GLY A 362 -10.52 -24.36 10.90
N GLU A 363 -9.37 -24.81 10.44
CA GLU A 363 -8.27 -25.25 11.32
C GLU A 363 -7.69 -24.11 12.17
N ARG A 364 -7.70 -22.88 11.65
CA ARG A 364 -7.13 -21.70 12.31
C ARG A 364 -8.08 -20.97 13.25
N ALA A 365 -9.35 -21.07 13.01
CA ALA A 365 -10.39 -20.38 13.77
C ALA A 365 -11.42 -21.38 14.29
N ALA A 366 -10.94 -22.39 15.02
CA ALA A 366 -11.76 -23.44 15.61
C ALA A 366 -12.77 -22.90 16.66
N ASP A 367 -12.56 -21.69 17.15
CA ASP A 367 -13.41 -20.97 18.11
C ASP A 367 -14.44 -20.04 17.43
N ALA A 368 -14.52 -20.06 16.09
CA ALA A 368 -15.48 -19.24 15.37
C ALA A 368 -16.93 -19.64 15.72
N SER A 369 -17.78 -18.64 15.95
CA SER A 369 -19.22 -18.83 16.15
C SER A 369 -19.99 -18.65 14.84
N VAL A 370 -19.54 -17.71 14.00
CA VAL A 370 -20.12 -17.42 12.69
C VAL A 370 -19.03 -17.31 11.65
N ALA A 371 -19.23 -17.89 10.47
CA ALA A 371 -18.34 -17.82 9.34
C ALA A 371 -19.06 -17.22 8.11
N PHE A 372 -18.52 -16.12 7.59
CA PHE A 372 -18.94 -15.53 6.33
C PHE A 372 -18.02 -16.02 5.20
N LEU A 373 -18.59 -16.75 4.23
CA LEU A 373 -17.89 -17.19 3.02
C LEU A 373 -18.23 -16.21 1.89
N ILE A 374 -17.25 -15.44 1.42
CA ILE A 374 -17.48 -14.39 0.43
C ILE A 374 -16.86 -14.81 -0.90
N THR A 375 -17.67 -14.81 -1.95
CA THR A 375 -17.32 -15.30 -3.27
C THR A 375 -18.16 -14.62 -4.36
N GLY A 376 -17.86 -14.87 -5.64
CA GLY A 376 -18.64 -14.43 -6.78
C GLY A 376 -19.67 -15.48 -7.26
N SER A 377 -20.34 -15.17 -8.37
CA SER A 377 -21.42 -15.96 -8.96
C SER A 377 -20.94 -17.28 -9.60
N ALA A 378 -19.66 -17.37 -9.98
CA ALA A 378 -19.08 -18.58 -10.57
C ALA A 378 -19.02 -19.76 -9.57
N THR A 379 -19.11 -19.49 -8.26
CA THR A 379 -19.13 -20.53 -7.23
C THR A 379 -20.51 -21.17 -7.10
N THR A 380 -20.60 -22.48 -7.33
CA THR A 380 -21.87 -23.22 -7.26
C THR A 380 -22.30 -23.46 -5.80
N ILE A 381 -23.62 -23.65 -5.58
CA ILE A 381 -24.18 -24.00 -4.26
C ILE A 381 -23.59 -25.31 -3.72
N ALA A 382 -23.28 -26.28 -4.61
CA ALA A 382 -22.62 -27.52 -4.20
C ALA A 382 -21.23 -27.29 -3.62
N GLN A 383 -20.45 -26.40 -4.24
CA GLN A 383 -19.14 -25.99 -3.73
C GLN A 383 -19.24 -25.23 -2.40
N LEU A 384 -20.24 -24.35 -2.24
CA LEU A 384 -20.48 -23.64 -0.99
C LEU A 384 -20.87 -24.60 0.15
N ARG A 385 -21.67 -25.63 -0.13
CA ARG A 385 -21.97 -26.70 0.85
C ARG A 385 -20.72 -27.49 1.22
N GLN A 386 -19.89 -27.81 0.23
CA GLN A 386 -18.62 -28.48 0.49
C GLN A 386 -17.68 -27.60 1.31
N ALA A 387 -17.65 -26.29 1.05
CA ALA A 387 -16.89 -25.33 1.86
C ALA A 387 -17.40 -25.29 3.30
N ALA A 388 -18.72 -25.17 3.50
CA ALA A 388 -19.33 -25.16 4.83
C ALA A 388 -19.03 -26.44 5.63
N ALA A 389 -19.05 -27.59 4.97
CA ALA A 389 -18.68 -28.87 5.61
C ALA A 389 -17.19 -28.97 6.03
N GLY A 390 -16.35 -28.06 5.54
CA GLY A 390 -14.94 -27.92 5.97
C GLY A 390 -14.74 -27.16 7.27
N LEU A 391 -15.81 -26.59 7.83
CA LEU A 391 -15.78 -25.84 9.11
C LEU A 391 -16.17 -26.76 10.29
N PRO A 392 -15.74 -26.41 11.51
CA PRO A 392 -16.13 -27.15 12.70
C PRO A 392 -17.67 -27.20 12.89
N SER A 393 -18.16 -28.27 13.45
CA SER A 393 -19.59 -28.41 13.81
C SER A 393 -19.99 -27.34 14.84
N GLY A 394 -21.14 -26.69 14.62
CA GLY A 394 -21.66 -25.63 15.49
C GLY A 394 -21.25 -24.22 15.08
N VAL A 395 -20.57 -24.05 13.96
CA VAL A 395 -20.33 -22.74 13.33
C VAL A 395 -21.48 -22.43 12.40
N ASP A 396 -22.15 -21.30 12.58
CA ASP A 396 -23.16 -20.84 11.62
C ASP A 396 -22.50 -20.29 10.37
N VAL A 397 -22.86 -20.85 9.21
CA VAL A 397 -22.21 -20.51 7.95
C VAL A 397 -23.13 -19.69 7.07
N ILE A 398 -22.67 -18.52 6.69
CA ILE A 398 -23.35 -17.60 5.79
C ILE A 398 -22.47 -17.40 4.54
N ALA A 399 -22.92 -17.88 3.39
CA ALA A 399 -22.28 -17.59 2.13
C ALA A 399 -22.84 -16.28 1.56
N VAL A 400 -21.95 -15.39 1.12
CA VAL A 400 -22.29 -14.13 0.44
C VAL A 400 -21.82 -14.24 -1.00
N ILE A 401 -22.76 -14.37 -1.93
CA ILE A 401 -22.50 -14.37 -3.37
C ILE A 401 -22.62 -12.93 -3.86
N CYS A 402 -21.54 -12.41 -4.40
CA CYS A 402 -21.43 -11.08 -4.96
C CYS A 402 -21.66 -11.15 -6.47
N GLU A 403 -22.77 -10.58 -6.96
CA GLU A 403 -23.16 -10.58 -8.36
C GLU A 403 -23.76 -9.20 -8.69
N PRO A 404 -22.97 -8.24 -9.23
CA PRO A 404 -23.41 -6.88 -9.52
C PRO A 404 -24.69 -6.84 -10.35
N GLY A 405 -25.67 -6.03 -9.89
CA GLY A 405 -26.96 -5.89 -10.56
C GLY A 405 -27.96 -7.00 -10.27
N ALA A 406 -27.60 -8.09 -9.59
CA ALA A 406 -28.53 -9.11 -9.17
C ALA A 406 -29.52 -8.59 -8.11
N LEU A 407 -30.72 -9.13 -8.07
CA LEU A 407 -31.67 -8.84 -7.00
C LEU A 407 -31.23 -9.52 -5.71
N PRO A 408 -31.28 -8.79 -4.56
CA PRO A 408 -30.89 -9.36 -3.29
C PRO A 408 -31.82 -10.53 -2.92
N ALA A 409 -31.21 -11.70 -2.71
CA ALA A 409 -31.92 -12.92 -2.39
C ALA A 409 -31.30 -13.60 -1.16
N MET A 410 -32.15 -14.30 -0.41
CA MET A 410 -31.73 -15.14 0.71
C MET A 410 -32.33 -16.53 0.52
N ARG A 411 -31.49 -17.55 0.64
CA ARG A 411 -31.90 -18.95 0.57
C ARG A 411 -31.23 -19.72 1.69
N ARG A 412 -31.98 -20.60 2.35
CA ARG A 412 -31.42 -21.55 3.31
C ARG A 412 -31.33 -22.93 2.65
N VAL A 413 -30.14 -23.51 2.65
CA VAL A 413 -29.86 -24.82 2.05
C VAL A 413 -29.22 -25.69 3.13
N ALA A 414 -30.03 -26.51 3.80
CA ALA A 414 -29.70 -27.23 5.03
C ALA A 414 -29.23 -26.23 6.13
N GLU A 415 -27.99 -26.36 6.59
CA GLU A 415 -27.40 -25.49 7.62
C GLU A 415 -26.69 -24.24 7.04
N LEU A 416 -26.64 -24.12 5.70
CA LEU A 416 -26.00 -23.01 5.00
C LEU A 416 -27.03 -21.93 4.65
N THR A 417 -26.81 -20.71 5.10
CA THR A 417 -27.56 -19.54 4.62
C THR A 417 -26.77 -18.90 3.47
N VAL A 418 -27.43 -18.76 2.30
CA VAL A 418 -26.85 -18.14 1.12
C VAL A 418 -27.51 -16.80 0.88
N LEU A 419 -26.72 -15.74 0.88
CA LEU A 419 -27.12 -14.38 0.56
C LEU A 419 -26.55 -14.01 -0.82
N SER A 420 -27.39 -13.56 -1.76
CA SER A 420 -26.94 -12.95 -3.01
C SER A 420 -27.09 -11.43 -2.89
N ILE A 421 -26.05 -10.69 -3.25
CA ILE A 421 -26.06 -9.22 -3.21
C ILE A 421 -25.63 -8.67 -4.58
N GLY A 422 -26.41 -7.69 -5.08
CA GLY A 422 -26.09 -6.97 -6.30
C GLY A 422 -25.36 -5.65 -6.05
N TYR A 423 -25.65 -5.05 -4.90
CA TYR A 423 -25.00 -3.81 -4.43
C TYR A 423 -24.55 -3.99 -2.98
N LEU A 424 -23.56 -3.21 -2.58
CA LEU A 424 -23.03 -3.30 -1.22
C LEU A 424 -24.10 -3.03 -0.15
N ASP A 425 -25.05 -2.11 -0.40
CA ASP A 425 -26.14 -1.78 0.51
C ASP A 425 -27.12 -2.94 0.73
N ASP A 426 -27.17 -3.90 -0.19
CA ASP A 426 -28.00 -5.10 -0.05
C ASP A 426 -27.50 -6.03 1.05
N LEU A 427 -26.19 -6.00 1.33
CA LEU A 427 -25.59 -6.77 2.42
C LEU A 427 -26.24 -6.41 3.75
N GLN A 428 -26.43 -5.12 4.03
CA GLN A 428 -27.10 -4.64 5.23
C GLN A 428 -28.54 -5.16 5.34
N LYS A 429 -29.31 -5.06 4.24
CA LYS A 429 -30.72 -5.48 4.21
C LYS A 429 -30.86 -7.00 4.34
N SER A 430 -29.98 -7.75 3.69
CA SER A 430 -29.98 -9.21 3.73
C SER A 430 -29.59 -9.76 5.09
N LEU A 431 -28.60 -9.15 5.75
CA LEU A 431 -28.24 -9.52 7.11
C LEU A 431 -29.34 -9.19 8.13
N ALA A 432 -30.02 -8.05 7.97
CA ALA A 432 -31.16 -7.71 8.82
C ALA A 432 -32.32 -8.71 8.70
N ARG A 433 -32.59 -9.22 7.49
CA ARG A 433 -33.59 -10.27 7.25
C ARG A 433 -33.17 -11.62 7.82
N ALA A 434 -31.88 -11.97 7.69
CA ALA A 434 -31.34 -13.21 8.22
C ALA A 434 -31.39 -13.27 9.75
N ALA A 435 -31.40 -12.13 10.42
CA ALA A 435 -31.49 -12.03 11.86
C ALA A 435 -32.91 -12.25 12.42
N VAL A 436 -33.94 -12.25 11.58
CA VAL A 436 -35.35 -12.36 11.99
C VAL A 436 -35.90 -13.80 11.78
N LEU A 437 -35.16 -14.64 11.05
CA LEU A 437 -35.47 -16.04 10.77
C LEU A 437 -34.75 -17.00 11.69
#